data_03266c596d6e81b7f6a3019eb3fcca17
#
_entry.id   03266c596d6e81b7f6a3019eb3fcca17
#
_cell.length_a   1.000
_cell.length_b   1.000
_cell.length_c   1.000
_cell.angle_alpha   90.00
_cell.angle_beta   90.00
_cell.angle_gamma   90.00
#
_symmetry.space_group_name_H-M   'P 1'
#
loop_
_entity.id
_entity.type
_entity.pdbx_description
1 polymer ?
#
loop_
_entity_poly.entity_id
_entity_poly.type
_entity_poly.pdbx_seq_one_letter_code
_entity_poly.pdbx_strand_id
1 'polypeptide(L)'
;MADQTAGAGKGIGAHLGGHLRENGMILALVAIVLFFTVMVRVTQGVDFLSAQNITNLFLQNSYVIIMALGMLLVIVAGHIDLSVGSVVGFTGAVAAVLTVNMGWPVIAVVPTCLLVGLAIGAAQGYWVAYWRIPSFIVTLAGMLVFRGLTLWLLAGQNVGPFPKSFQSLSTGFIPDAFGVDKPNMTALALVALAAVVILWLGLRARARDQQFGITSEPMIVFAIRNFVITAALLFVGYKLASFRGLPNVVVVLSVLTDGWPVFRTHYGCLRAAHP
;
A
#
# COMPACT_ATOMS: atom_id res chain seq x y z
N MET A 1 -17.21 -25.09 -52.52
CA MET A 1 -17.59 -25.94 -51.38
C MET A 1 -16.33 -26.71 -50.97
N ALA A 2 -15.63 -26.19 -49.98
CA ALA A 2 -14.69 -26.93 -49.16
C ALA A 2 -14.00 -25.90 -48.26
N ASP A 3 -14.01 -26.19 -47.02
CA ASP A 3 -13.16 -25.77 -45.91
C ASP A 3 -13.71 -24.74 -44.96
N GLN A 4 -14.64 -25.17 -44.13
CA GLN A 4 -15.09 -24.53 -42.87
C GLN A 4 -14.99 -25.47 -41.66
N THR A 5 -13.96 -26.27 -41.55
CA THR A 5 -13.78 -27.19 -40.40
C THR A 5 -12.38 -27.16 -39.78
N ALA A 6 -11.75 -25.98 -39.66
CA ALA A 6 -10.45 -25.86 -38.99
C ALA A 6 -10.44 -24.71 -37.93
N GLY A 7 -11.45 -24.63 -37.09
CA GLY A 7 -11.56 -23.56 -36.10
C GLY A 7 -11.83 -23.96 -34.61
N ALA A 8 -11.95 -25.25 -34.32
CA ALA A 8 -12.42 -25.71 -33.00
C ALA A 8 -11.36 -26.31 -32.07
N GLY A 9 -10.08 -26.06 -32.29
CA GLY A 9 -8.97 -26.70 -31.53
C GLY A 9 -7.92 -25.77 -30.95
N LYS A 10 -8.16 -24.45 -30.85
CA LYS A 10 -7.26 -23.60 -30.06
C LYS A 10 -7.62 -23.75 -28.59
N GLY A 11 -7.07 -24.81 -28.04
CA GLY A 11 -7.37 -25.36 -26.75
C GLY A 11 -7.15 -24.38 -25.61
N ILE A 12 -7.87 -24.63 -24.53
CA ILE A 12 -7.79 -24.07 -23.20
C ILE A 12 -6.34 -23.77 -22.76
N GLY A 13 -5.34 -24.52 -23.23
CA GLY A 13 -3.92 -24.30 -23.01
C GLY A 13 -3.34 -23.00 -23.62
N ALA A 14 -3.86 -22.53 -24.77
CA ALA A 14 -3.38 -21.28 -25.37
C ALA A 14 -3.94 -20.03 -24.66
N HIS A 15 -5.18 -20.12 -24.16
CA HIS A 15 -5.77 -19.09 -23.28
C HIS A 15 -5.11 -19.06 -21.91
N LEU A 16 -4.86 -20.23 -21.31
CA LEU A 16 -4.12 -20.32 -20.04
C LEU A 16 -2.68 -19.83 -20.18
N GLY A 17 -1.98 -20.12 -21.27
CA GLY A 17 -0.60 -19.67 -21.50
C GLY A 17 -0.48 -18.15 -21.64
N GLY A 18 -1.45 -17.47 -22.25
CA GLY A 18 -1.53 -16.01 -22.33
C GLY A 18 -1.72 -15.37 -20.95
N HIS A 19 -2.68 -15.84 -20.20
CA HIS A 19 -2.95 -15.35 -18.83
C HIS A 19 -1.86 -15.70 -17.82
N LEU A 20 -1.17 -16.81 -17.97
CA LEU A 20 0.00 -17.18 -17.17
C LEU A 20 1.16 -16.22 -17.38
N ARG A 21 1.38 -15.76 -18.59
CA ARG A 21 2.45 -14.81 -18.92
C ARG A 21 2.13 -13.40 -18.39
N GLU A 22 0.88 -12.97 -18.48
CA GLU A 22 0.44 -11.69 -17.95
C GLU A 22 0.44 -11.65 -16.41
N ASN A 23 0.11 -12.78 -15.76
CA ASN A 23 0.06 -12.90 -14.31
C ASN A 23 1.30 -13.59 -13.70
N GLY A 24 2.41 -13.67 -14.44
CA GLY A 24 3.63 -14.35 -14.00
C GLY A 24 4.16 -13.85 -12.64
N MET A 25 4.06 -12.56 -12.37
CA MET A 25 4.46 -11.98 -11.07
C MET A 25 3.59 -12.48 -9.91
N ILE A 26 2.28 -12.60 -10.12
CA ILE A 26 1.35 -13.11 -9.09
C ILE A 26 1.61 -14.59 -8.83
N LEU A 27 1.85 -15.36 -9.89
CA LEU A 27 2.20 -16.79 -9.77
C LEU A 27 3.52 -16.99 -9.04
N ALA A 28 4.54 -16.18 -9.35
CA ALA A 28 5.82 -16.21 -8.63
C ALA A 28 5.63 -15.88 -7.15
N LEU A 29 4.83 -14.87 -6.84
CA LEU A 29 4.51 -14.49 -5.45
C LEU A 29 3.83 -15.65 -4.70
N VAL A 30 2.81 -16.27 -5.32
CA VAL A 30 2.09 -17.41 -4.72
C VAL A 30 3.03 -18.59 -4.51
N ALA A 31 3.89 -18.90 -5.50
CA ALA A 31 4.87 -19.97 -5.39
C ALA A 31 5.86 -19.74 -4.25
N ILE A 32 6.36 -18.50 -4.09
CA ILE A 32 7.26 -18.11 -3.00
C ILE A 32 6.55 -18.26 -1.65
N VAL A 33 5.32 -17.77 -1.51
CA VAL A 33 4.55 -17.88 -0.27
C VAL A 33 4.30 -19.33 0.10
N LEU A 34 3.93 -20.19 -0.87
CA LEU A 34 3.73 -21.62 -0.64
C LEU A 34 5.04 -22.31 -0.25
N PHE A 35 6.13 -22.00 -0.94
CA PHE A 35 7.45 -22.55 -0.62
C PHE A 35 7.87 -22.22 0.83
N PHE A 36 7.78 -20.96 1.24
CA PHE A 36 8.12 -20.57 2.61
C PHE A 36 7.14 -21.14 3.64
N THR A 37 5.85 -21.27 3.31
CA THR A 37 4.86 -21.88 4.21
C THR A 37 5.22 -23.33 4.50
N VAL A 38 5.58 -24.10 3.47
CA VAL A 38 5.98 -25.50 3.63
C VAL A 38 7.33 -25.60 4.35
N MET A 39 8.32 -24.82 3.92
CA MET A 39 9.67 -24.84 4.49
C MET A 39 9.66 -24.50 5.98
N VAL A 40 8.99 -23.43 6.41
CA VAL A 40 8.93 -23.00 7.81
C VAL A 40 8.18 -24.03 8.65
N ARG A 41 7.11 -24.62 8.11
CA ARG A 41 6.37 -25.67 8.81
C ARG A 41 7.19 -26.93 9.03
N VAL A 42 7.99 -27.33 8.03
CA VAL A 42 8.85 -28.53 8.12
C VAL A 42 10.06 -28.29 9.01
N THR A 43 10.68 -27.10 8.96
CA THR A 43 11.93 -26.83 9.69
C THR A 43 11.70 -26.36 11.11
N GLN A 44 10.65 -25.58 11.37
CA GLN A 44 10.44 -24.92 12.67
C GLN A 44 9.14 -25.33 13.35
N GLY A 45 8.26 -26.12 12.69
CA GLY A 45 6.98 -26.55 13.23
C GLY A 45 5.96 -25.40 13.43
N VAL A 46 6.25 -24.20 12.90
CA VAL A 46 5.42 -22.99 13.06
C VAL A 46 4.69 -22.69 11.74
N ASP A 47 3.45 -22.23 11.83
CA ASP A 47 2.71 -21.81 10.64
C ASP A 47 3.18 -20.42 10.17
N PHE A 48 3.70 -20.34 8.95
CA PHE A 48 4.10 -19.09 8.29
C PHE A 48 2.92 -18.09 8.20
N LEU A 49 1.71 -18.58 7.95
CA LEU A 49 0.47 -17.79 7.92
C LEU A 49 -0.18 -17.66 9.31
N SER A 50 0.61 -17.71 10.38
CA SER A 50 0.11 -17.45 11.74
C SER A 50 -0.39 -16.00 11.88
N ALA A 51 -1.37 -15.79 12.77
CA ALA A 51 -1.93 -14.46 13.04
C ALA A 51 -0.86 -13.45 13.47
N GLN A 52 0.11 -13.90 14.26
CA GLN A 52 1.23 -13.07 14.71
C GLN A 52 2.13 -12.64 13.55
N ASN A 53 2.51 -13.58 12.65
CA ASN A 53 3.39 -13.26 11.54
C ASN A 53 2.72 -12.33 10.53
N ILE A 54 1.45 -12.56 10.20
CA ILE A 54 0.67 -11.66 9.34
C ILE A 54 0.60 -10.25 9.94
N THR A 55 0.30 -10.14 11.24
CA THR A 55 0.27 -8.84 11.92
C THR A 55 1.62 -8.13 11.86
N ASN A 56 2.72 -8.86 12.11
CA ASN A 56 4.07 -8.31 12.05
C ASN A 56 4.44 -7.86 10.62
N LEU A 57 4.04 -8.61 9.59
CA LEU A 57 4.23 -8.21 8.19
C LEU A 57 3.55 -6.86 7.89
N PHE A 58 2.31 -6.66 8.35
CA PHE A 58 1.64 -5.38 8.18
C PHE A 58 2.33 -4.25 8.94
N LEU A 59 2.69 -4.46 10.21
CA LEU A 59 3.38 -3.45 11.01
C LEU A 59 4.74 -3.06 10.44
N GLN A 60 5.51 -4.03 9.97
CA GLN A 60 6.87 -3.80 9.46
C GLN A 60 6.89 -3.19 8.05
N ASN A 61 5.90 -3.51 7.20
CA ASN A 61 5.91 -3.09 5.80
C ASN A 61 4.89 -1.98 5.47
N SER A 62 4.09 -1.55 6.42
CA SER A 62 3.06 -0.52 6.20
C SER A 62 3.63 0.81 5.69
N TYR A 63 4.82 1.22 6.18
CA TYR A 63 5.47 2.43 5.70
C TYR A 63 5.87 2.34 4.22
N VAL A 64 6.25 1.14 3.74
CA VAL A 64 6.57 0.89 2.32
C VAL A 64 5.33 1.10 1.45
N ILE A 65 4.17 0.64 1.92
CA ILE A 65 2.90 0.80 1.18
C ILE A 65 2.52 2.29 1.10
N ILE A 66 2.67 3.04 2.20
CA ILE A 66 2.41 4.49 2.22
C ILE A 66 3.35 5.22 1.25
N MET A 67 4.64 4.88 1.25
CA MET A 67 5.61 5.43 0.29
C MET A 67 5.24 5.07 -1.15
N ALA A 68 4.83 3.82 -1.41
CA ALA A 68 4.44 3.38 -2.73
C ALA A 68 3.23 4.15 -3.27
N LEU A 69 2.25 4.50 -2.44
CA LEU A 69 1.12 5.36 -2.82
C LEU A 69 1.59 6.76 -3.22
N GLY A 70 2.53 7.36 -2.47
CA GLY A 70 3.14 8.63 -2.85
C GLY A 70 3.92 8.55 -4.15
N MET A 71 4.73 7.50 -4.33
CA MET A 71 5.50 7.25 -5.55
C MET A 71 4.61 7.04 -6.77
N LEU A 72 3.46 6.43 -6.60
CA LEU A 72 2.53 6.21 -7.71
C LEU A 72 2.07 7.53 -8.34
N LEU A 73 1.85 8.59 -7.53
CA LEU A 73 1.53 9.94 -8.03
C LEU A 73 2.65 10.51 -8.91
N VAL A 74 3.89 10.35 -8.47
CA VAL A 74 5.08 10.83 -9.19
C VAL A 74 5.25 10.08 -10.53
N ILE A 75 5.05 8.75 -10.52
CA ILE A 75 5.13 7.90 -11.72
C ILE A 75 4.02 8.25 -12.71
N VAL A 76 2.79 8.48 -12.25
CA VAL A 76 1.65 8.88 -13.10
C VAL A 76 1.93 10.25 -13.75
N ALA A 77 2.64 11.14 -13.07
CA ALA A 77 3.09 12.42 -13.64
C ALA A 77 4.25 12.27 -14.65
N GLY A 78 4.76 11.05 -14.90
CA GLY A 78 5.85 10.78 -15.83
C GLY A 78 7.24 11.05 -15.25
N HIS A 79 7.36 11.16 -13.93
CA HIS A 79 8.62 11.43 -13.24
C HIS A 79 9.10 10.23 -12.43
N ILE A 80 10.38 10.23 -12.09
CA ILE A 80 11.01 9.21 -11.23
C ILE A 80 11.58 9.92 -10.01
N ASP A 81 11.22 9.45 -8.81
CA ASP A 81 11.77 9.94 -7.54
C ASP A 81 12.62 8.86 -6.87
N LEU A 82 13.93 9.05 -6.84
CA LEU A 82 14.88 8.15 -6.18
C LEU A 82 15.16 8.58 -4.73
N SER A 83 14.68 9.74 -4.30
CA SER A 83 14.97 10.33 -3.00
C SER A 83 14.03 9.87 -1.88
N VAL A 84 12.90 9.23 -2.20
CA VAL A 84 11.81 8.94 -1.27
C VAL A 84 12.29 8.25 0.02
N GLY A 85 13.16 7.24 -0.10
CA GLY A 85 13.70 6.53 1.07
C GLY A 85 14.59 7.40 1.96
N SER A 86 15.43 8.27 1.35
CA SER A 86 16.31 9.18 2.10
C SER A 86 15.54 10.34 2.74
N VAL A 87 14.49 10.83 2.08
CA VAL A 87 13.58 11.85 2.64
C VAL A 87 12.83 11.29 3.85
N VAL A 88 12.32 10.05 3.77
CA VAL A 88 11.70 9.38 4.91
C VAL A 88 12.70 9.16 6.04
N GLY A 89 13.94 8.75 5.72
CA GLY A 89 15.00 8.64 6.72
C GLY A 89 15.31 9.98 7.40
N PHE A 90 15.41 11.07 6.64
CA PHE A 90 15.65 12.40 7.17
C PHE A 90 14.49 12.93 8.03
N THR A 91 13.25 12.81 7.56
CA THR A 91 12.08 13.21 8.35
C THR A 91 11.94 12.37 9.62
N GLY A 92 12.29 11.07 9.56
CA GLY A 92 12.37 10.21 10.73
C GLY A 92 13.45 10.66 11.72
N ALA A 93 14.62 11.10 11.24
CA ALA A 93 15.67 11.67 12.07
C ALA A 93 15.23 12.97 12.75
N VAL A 94 14.55 13.86 12.02
CA VAL A 94 13.94 15.08 12.57
C VAL A 94 12.92 14.71 13.67
N ALA A 95 12.05 13.74 13.42
CA ALA A 95 11.09 13.26 14.41
C ALA A 95 11.79 12.72 15.67
N ALA A 96 12.88 11.97 15.51
CA ALA A 96 13.65 11.42 16.62
C ALA A 96 14.27 12.53 17.48
N VAL A 97 14.93 13.51 16.86
CA VAL A 97 15.53 14.65 17.57
C VAL A 97 14.47 15.46 18.31
N LEU A 98 13.37 15.82 17.65
CA LEU A 98 12.29 16.60 18.27
C LEU A 98 11.64 15.87 19.44
N THR A 99 11.40 14.55 19.27
CA THR A 99 10.66 13.77 20.27
C THR A 99 11.55 13.31 21.43
N VAL A 100 12.74 12.77 21.12
CA VAL A 100 13.62 12.14 22.13
C VAL A 100 14.56 13.15 22.76
N ASN A 101 15.22 14.01 21.98
CA ASN A 101 16.21 14.95 22.48
C ASN A 101 15.56 16.23 23.02
N MET A 102 14.53 16.75 22.31
CA MET A 102 13.88 18.01 22.68
C MET A 102 12.59 17.83 23.49
N GLY A 103 12.06 16.59 23.61
CA GLY A 103 10.87 16.30 24.40
C GLY A 103 9.57 16.89 23.85
N TRP A 104 9.50 17.19 22.57
CA TRP A 104 8.28 17.78 21.98
C TRP A 104 7.10 16.80 22.00
N PRO A 105 5.88 17.30 22.22
CA PRO A 105 4.68 16.47 22.17
C PRO A 105 4.44 15.96 20.73
N VAL A 106 3.94 14.74 20.61
CA VAL A 106 3.68 14.08 19.32
C VAL A 106 2.80 14.92 18.39
N ILE A 107 1.81 15.63 18.98
CA ILE A 107 0.89 16.50 18.25
C ILE A 107 1.59 17.66 17.54
N ALA A 108 2.76 18.09 17.98
CA ALA A 108 3.58 19.11 17.34
C ALA A 108 4.61 18.48 16.38
N VAL A 109 5.13 17.30 16.70
CA VAL A 109 6.15 16.62 15.89
C VAL A 109 5.57 16.17 14.55
N VAL A 110 4.36 15.58 14.55
CA VAL A 110 3.74 15.08 13.31
C VAL A 110 3.54 16.18 12.26
N PRO A 111 2.90 17.32 12.58
CA PRO A 111 2.77 18.42 11.62
C PRO A 111 4.13 18.97 11.16
N THR A 112 5.10 19.07 12.07
CA THR A 112 6.45 19.55 11.73
C THR A 112 7.12 18.62 10.71
N CYS A 113 7.04 17.31 10.90
CA CYS A 113 7.59 16.35 9.93
C CYS A 113 6.87 16.40 8.59
N LEU A 114 5.55 16.61 8.57
CA LEU A 114 4.79 16.81 7.34
C LEU A 114 5.22 18.08 6.62
N LEU A 115 5.43 19.19 7.33
CA LEU A 115 5.92 20.44 6.75
C LEU A 115 7.34 20.30 6.20
N VAL A 116 8.23 19.59 6.88
CA VAL A 116 9.57 19.29 6.39
C VAL A 116 9.50 18.48 5.10
N GLY A 117 8.69 17.41 5.06
CA GLY A 117 8.48 16.62 3.85
C GLY A 117 7.90 17.44 2.70
N LEU A 118 6.92 18.30 2.99
CA LEU A 118 6.31 19.22 2.02
C LEU A 118 7.35 20.21 1.46
N ALA A 119 8.17 20.81 2.32
CA ALA A 119 9.21 21.76 1.92
C ALA A 119 10.26 21.09 1.01
N ILE A 120 10.67 19.86 1.34
CA ILE A 120 11.59 19.07 0.52
C ILE A 120 10.98 18.76 -0.85
N GLY A 121 9.73 18.27 -0.87
CA GLY A 121 9.02 17.97 -2.12
C GLY A 121 8.80 19.22 -2.97
N ALA A 122 8.46 20.35 -2.36
CA ALA A 122 8.31 21.63 -3.05
C ALA A 122 9.65 22.12 -3.66
N ALA A 123 10.75 22.00 -2.92
CA ALA A 123 12.08 22.37 -3.42
C ALA A 123 12.51 21.49 -4.61
N GLN A 124 12.34 20.17 -4.52
CA GLN A 124 12.65 19.26 -5.62
C GLN A 124 11.74 19.50 -6.83
N GLY A 125 10.44 19.67 -6.59
CA GLY A 125 9.45 19.97 -7.63
C GLY A 125 9.74 21.29 -8.34
N TYR A 126 10.23 22.32 -7.61
CA TYR A 126 10.64 23.60 -8.19
C TYR A 126 11.76 23.44 -9.22
N TRP A 127 12.80 22.69 -8.91
CA TRP A 127 13.91 22.44 -9.84
C TRP A 127 13.44 21.66 -11.08
N VAL A 128 12.56 20.70 -10.92
CA VAL A 128 12.03 19.91 -12.04
C VAL A 128 11.09 20.74 -12.91
N ALA A 129 10.17 21.51 -12.32
CA ALA A 129 9.13 22.22 -13.04
C ALA A 129 9.64 23.51 -13.72
N TYR A 130 10.40 24.34 -13.01
CA TYR A 130 10.82 25.63 -13.52
C TYR A 130 12.15 25.58 -14.28
N TRP A 131 13.12 24.84 -13.76
CA TRP A 131 14.44 24.72 -14.41
C TRP A 131 14.49 23.56 -15.42
N ARG A 132 13.41 22.77 -15.53
CA ARG A 132 13.29 21.64 -16.46
C ARG A 132 14.43 20.65 -16.34
N ILE A 133 14.99 20.49 -15.15
CA ILE A 133 16.02 19.49 -14.87
C ILE A 133 15.33 18.12 -14.82
N PRO A 134 15.85 17.07 -15.46
CA PRO A 134 15.29 15.74 -15.39
C PRO A 134 15.11 15.30 -13.93
N SER A 135 13.91 14.78 -13.60
CA SER A 135 13.52 14.46 -12.21
C SER A 135 14.48 13.49 -11.54
N PHE A 136 14.98 12.50 -12.28
CA PHE A 136 15.91 11.51 -11.72
C PHE A 136 17.24 12.13 -11.27
N ILE A 137 17.73 13.20 -11.92
CA ILE A 137 18.95 13.90 -11.51
C ILE A 137 18.71 14.67 -10.20
N VAL A 138 17.62 15.42 -10.13
CA VAL A 138 17.25 16.19 -8.93
C VAL A 138 17.05 15.26 -7.73
N THR A 139 16.32 14.17 -7.92
CA THR A 139 16.00 13.25 -6.84
C THR A 139 17.21 12.38 -6.44
N LEU A 140 18.09 12.02 -7.39
CA LEU A 140 19.37 11.36 -7.07
C LEU A 140 20.26 12.26 -6.20
N ALA A 141 20.42 13.55 -6.59
CA ALA A 141 21.13 14.51 -5.77
C ALA A 141 20.49 14.69 -4.38
N GLY A 142 19.14 14.80 -4.35
CA GLY A 142 18.36 14.85 -3.12
C GLY A 142 18.60 13.62 -2.22
N MET A 143 18.64 12.43 -2.81
CA MET A 143 18.92 11.20 -2.08
C MET A 143 20.26 11.28 -1.31
N LEU A 144 21.31 11.74 -1.97
CA LEU A 144 22.63 11.86 -1.34
C LEU A 144 22.65 12.96 -0.26
N VAL A 145 22.04 14.12 -0.56
CA VAL A 145 21.96 15.24 0.39
C VAL A 145 21.20 14.84 1.65
N PHE A 146 20.00 14.27 1.53
CA PHE A 146 19.19 13.89 2.70
C PHE A 146 19.77 12.73 3.47
N ARG A 147 20.47 11.79 2.80
CA ARG A 147 21.23 10.76 3.48
C ARG A 147 22.39 11.34 4.31
N GLY A 148 23.11 12.30 3.73
CA GLY A 148 24.18 13.02 4.46
C GLY A 148 23.64 13.86 5.62
N LEU A 149 22.53 14.58 5.41
CA LEU A 149 21.85 15.38 6.44
C LEU A 149 21.34 14.50 7.59
N THR A 150 20.82 13.30 7.29
CA THR A 150 20.40 12.32 8.31
C THR A 150 21.56 11.93 9.21
N LEU A 151 22.70 11.58 8.61
CA LEU A 151 23.91 11.19 9.36
C LEU A 151 24.46 12.37 10.19
N TRP A 152 24.46 13.56 9.62
CA TRP A 152 24.89 14.78 10.32
C TRP A 152 23.97 15.09 11.50
N LEU A 153 22.65 15.07 11.29
CA LEU A 153 21.66 15.40 12.32
C LEU A 153 21.69 14.43 13.51
N LEU A 154 21.90 13.15 13.22
CA LEU A 154 21.99 12.10 14.24
C LEU A 154 23.42 11.90 14.78
N ALA A 155 24.41 12.65 14.27
CA ALA A 155 25.84 12.44 14.59
C ALA A 155 26.28 10.98 14.44
N GLY A 156 25.70 10.23 13.49
CA GLY A 156 25.94 8.80 13.28
C GLY A 156 25.40 7.87 14.37
N GLN A 157 24.64 8.37 15.33
CA GLN A 157 24.10 7.60 16.46
C GLN A 157 22.65 7.20 16.22
N ASN A 158 22.24 6.08 16.81
CA ASN A 158 20.84 5.71 16.87
C ASN A 158 20.14 6.48 18.00
N VAL A 159 19.10 7.22 17.68
CA VAL A 159 18.29 7.97 18.65
C VAL A 159 17.04 7.18 19.00
N GLY A 160 16.83 6.90 20.28
CA GLY A 160 15.68 6.15 20.82
C GLY A 160 15.85 5.90 22.31
N PRO A 161 14.87 5.23 22.95
CA PRO A 161 13.57 4.82 22.42
C PRO A 161 12.57 5.97 22.28
N PHE A 162 11.66 5.86 21.31
CA PHE A 162 10.57 6.80 21.19
C PHE A 162 9.57 6.68 22.34
N PRO A 163 8.91 7.78 22.78
CA PRO A 163 7.83 7.74 23.77
C PRO A 163 6.68 6.82 23.35
N LYS A 164 6.00 6.22 24.33
CA LYS A 164 4.87 5.30 24.07
C LYS A 164 3.76 5.94 23.23
N SER A 165 3.50 7.23 23.42
CA SER A 165 2.53 8.01 22.65
C SER A 165 2.89 8.08 21.14
N PHE A 166 4.18 8.13 20.80
CA PHE A 166 4.63 8.11 19.40
C PHE A 166 4.56 6.68 18.84
N GLN A 167 4.99 5.69 19.62
CA GLN A 167 4.93 4.29 19.22
C GLN A 167 3.50 3.83 18.94
N SER A 168 2.50 4.31 19.68
CA SER A 168 1.09 3.93 19.47
C SER A 168 0.52 4.35 18.14
N LEU A 169 1.11 5.33 17.44
CA LEU A 169 0.71 5.71 16.08
C LEU A 169 1.03 4.61 15.05
N SER A 170 2.17 3.95 15.19
CA SER A 170 2.64 2.94 14.22
C SER A 170 2.36 1.52 14.66
N THR A 171 2.57 1.21 15.95
CA THR A 171 2.44 -0.15 16.51
C THR A 171 1.21 -0.32 17.40
N GLY A 172 0.39 0.74 17.54
CA GLY A 172 -0.86 0.68 18.28
C GLY A 172 -1.91 -0.17 17.58
N PHE A 173 -2.83 -0.70 18.38
CA PHE A 173 -3.98 -1.47 17.91
C PHE A 173 -5.26 -0.78 18.34
N ILE A 174 -6.32 -0.94 17.56
CA ILE A 174 -7.63 -0.43 17.93
C ILE A 174 -8.13 -1.24 19.12
N PRO A 175 -8.48 -0.58 20.24
CA PRO A 175 -9.03 -1.27 21.40
C PRO A 175 -10.37 -1.92 21.06
N ASP A 176 -10.69 -3.06 21.70
CA ASP A 176 -12.00 -3.69 21.52
C ASP A 176 -13.07 -2.90 22.28
N ALA A 177 -14.05 -2.34 21.55
CA ALA A 177 -15.18 -1.64 22.13
C ALA A 177 -16.23 -2.58 22.72
N PHE A 178 -16.23 -3.86 22.33
CA PHE A 178 -17.21 -4.86 22.78
C PHE A 178 -16.71 -5.72 23.96
N GLY A 179 -15.45 -5.52 24.40
CA GLY A 179 -14.90 -6.16 25.59
C GLY A 179 -14.70 -7.69 25.50
N VAL A 180 -14.60 -8.24 24.29
CA VAL A 180 -14.34 -9.66 24.07
C VAL A 180 -12.85 -9.88 23.83
N ASP A 181 -12.21 -10.67 24.67
CA ASP A 181 -10.75 -10.83 24.65
C ASP A 181 -10.17 -11.38 23.35
N LYS A 182 -10.84 -12.29 22.66
CA LYS A 182 -10.42 -12.84 21.34
C LYS A 182 -11.56 -13.63 20.67
N PRO A 183 -11.83 -13.45 19.34
CA PRO A 183 -11.25 -12.45 18.45
C PRO A 183 -11.77 -11.02 18.73
N ASN A 184 -10.97 -9.99 18.41
CA ASN A 184 -11.37 -8.59 18.57
C ASN A 184 -12.58 -8.28 17.65
N MET A 185 -13.77 -8.10 18.25
CA MET A 185 -15.03 -7.93 17.52
C MET A 185 -15.09 -6.60 16.76
N THR A 186 -14.46 -5.54 17.28
CA THR A 186 -14.37 -4.26 16.57
C THR A 186 -13.54 -4.38 15.30
N ALA A 187 -12.42 -5.11 15.34
CA ALA A 187 -11.60 -5.37 14.18
C ALA A 187 -12.36 -6.18 13.12
N LEU A 188 -13.11 -7.21 13.56
CA LEU A 188 -13.90 -8.04 12.64
C LEU A 188 -15.03 -7.22 11.99
N ALA A 189 -15.73 -6.38 12.76
CA ALA A 189 -16.78 -5.50 12.25
C ALA A 189 -16.23 -4.49 11.21
N LEU A 190 -15.07 -3.89 11.47
CA LEU A 190 -14.42 -2.98 10.53
C LEU A 190 -14.00 -3.68 9.23
N VAL A 191 -13.46 -4.89 9.32
CA VAL A 191 -13.09 -5.68 8.12
C VAL A 191 -14.33 -6.08 7.34
N ALA A 192 -15.41 -6.51 8.01
CA ALA A 192 -16.67 -6.82 7.37
C ALA A 192 -17.29 -5.60 6.68
N LEU A 193 -17.25 -4.44 7.35
CA LEU A 193 -17.69 -3.17 6.76
C LEU A 193 -16.87 -2.82 5.50
N ALA A 194 -15.54 -2.92 5.58
CA ALA A 194 -14.67 -2.69 4.44
C ALA A 194 -14.97 -3.63 3.27
N ALA A 195 -15.22 -4.92 3.54
CA ALA A 195 -15.62 -5.90 2.54
C ALA A 195 -16.94 -5.52 1.84
N VAL A 196 -17.94 -5.09 2.61
CA VAL A 196 -19.23 -4.62 2.09
C VAL A 196 -19.05 -3.36 1.23
N VAL A 197 -18.23 -2.40 1.69
CA VAL A 197 -17.94 -1.17 0.93
C VAL A 197 -17.25 -1.48 -0.39
N ILE A 198 -16.26 -2.36 -0.40
CA ILE A 198 -15.53 -2.77 -1.62
C ILE A 198 -16.50 -3.44 -2.61
N LEU A 199 -17.35 -4.35 -2.15
CA LEU A 199 -18.36 -4.98 -2.99
C LEU A 199 -19.34 -3.96 -3.56
N TRP A 200 -19.83 -3.05 -2.73
CA TRP A 200 -20.77 -2.01 -3.14
C TRP A 200 -20.15 -1.04 -4.16
N LEU A 201 -18.89 -0.60 -3.94
CA LEU A 201 -18.16 0.23 -4.90
C LEU A 201 -17.92 -0.51 -6.22
N GLY A 202 -17.58 -1.80 -6.17
CA GLY A 202 -17.42 -2.64 -7.35
C GLY A 202 -18.71 -2.77 -8.17
N LEU A 203 -19.84 -2.98 -7.50
CA LEU A 203 -21.16 -3.04 -8.15
C LEU A 203 -21.57 -1.68 -8.72
N ARG A 204 -21.34 -0.59 -8.00
CA ARG A 204 -21.58 0.78 -8.50
C ARG A 204 -20.73 1.12 -9.72
N ALA A 205 -19.44 0.78 -9.69
CA ALA A 205 -18.54 1.00 -10.82
C ALA A 205 -19.05 0.26 -12.07
N ARG A 206 -19.44 -1.01 -11.92
CA ARG A 206 -20.01 -1.81 -13.00
C ARG A 206 -21.32 -1.22 -13.55
N ALA A 207 -22.23 -0.81 -12.68
CA ALA A 207 -23.50 -0.20 -13.11
C ALA A 207 -23.24 1.09 -13.90
N ARG A 208 -22.26 1.88 -13.51
CA ARG A 208 -21.87 3.09 -14.22
C ARG A 208 -21.25 2.78 -15.58
N ASP A 209 -20.35 1.80 -15.67
CA ASP A 209 -19.72 1.40 -16.94
C ASP A 209 -20.77 0.92 -17.96
N GLN A 210 -21.79 0.19 -17.51
CA GLN A 210 -22.94 -0.22 -18.35
C GLN A 210 -23.77 0.97 -18.85
N GLN A 211 -23.95 2.01 -18.03
CA GLN A 211 -24.67 3.23 -18.44
C GLN A 211 -23.94 4.01 -19.53
N PHE A 212 -22.61 3.97 -19.54
CA PHE A 212 -21.78 4.62 -20.55
C PHE A 212 -21.48 3.73 -21.78
N GLY A 213 -22.13 2.56 -21.90
CA GLY A 213 -21.96 1.66 -23.06
C GLY A 213 -20.57 1.03 -23.15
N ILE A 214 -19.78 1.07 -22.08
CA ILE A 214 -18.47 0.44 -22.03
C ILE A 214 -18.70 -1.07 -21.88
N THR A 215 -18.02 -1.88 -22.73
CA THR A 215 -18.08 -3.35 -22.65
C THR A 215 -17.60 -3.80 -21.27
N SER A 216 -18.55 -4.16 -20.41
CA SER A 216 -18.23 -4.68 -19.07
C SER A 216 -17.72 -6.11 -19.17
N GLU A 217 -16.77 -6.47 -18.31
CA GLU A 217 -16.30 -7.84 -18.17
C GLU A 217 -17.46 -8.83 -17.93
N PRO A 218 -17.33 -10.10 -18.39
CA PRO A 218 -18.34 -11.13 -18.12
C PRO A 218 -18.67 -11.20 -16.62
N MET A 219 -19.97 -11.40 -16.29
CA MET A 219 -20.43 -11.43 -14.90
C MET A 219 -19.67 -12.44 -14.03
N ILE A 220 -19.30 -13.58 -14.63
CA ILE A 220 -18.56 -14.64 -13.94
C ILE A 220 -17.16 -14.17 -13.53
N VAL A 221 -16.43 -13.50 -14.42
CA VAL A 221 -15.09 -12.98 -14.13
C VAL A 221 -15.13 -11.93 -13.03
N PHE A 222 -16.10 -11.01 -13.12
CA PHE A 222 -16.34 -10.00 -12.08
C PHE A 222 -16.66 -10.65 -10.72
N ALA A 223 -17.55 -11.65 -10.69
CA ALA A 223 -17.92 -12.34 -9.47
C ALA A 223 -16.74 -13.10 -8.84
N ILE A 224 -15.97 -13.84 -9.64
CA ILE A 224 -14.78 -14.55 -9.17
C ILE A 224 -13.74 -13.58 -8.62
N ARG A 225 -13.44 -12.50 -9.32
CA ARG A 225 -12.47 -11.49 -8.88
C ARG A 225 -12.88 -10.88 -7.53
N ASN A 226 -14.13 -10.43 -7.41
CA ASN A 226 -14.62 -9.84 -6.17
C ASN A 226 -14.70 -10.87 -5.03
N PHE A 227 -15.06 -12.10 -5.32
CA PHE A 227 -15.08 -13.18 -4.33
C PHE A 227 -13.67 -13.45 -3.78
N VAL A 228 -12.66 -13.55 -4.66
CA VAL A 228 -11.26 -13.77 -4.25
C VAL A 228 -10.74 -12.61 -3.40
N ILE A 229 -10.99 -11.36 -3.82
CA ILE A 229 -10.57 -10.17 -3.08
C ILE A 229 -11.24 -10.14 -1.69
N THR A 230 -12.55 -10.35 -1.64
CA THR A 230 -13.32 -10.33 -0.38
C THR A 230 -12.91 -11.47 0.54
N ALA A 231 -12.71 -12.67 0.01
CA ALA A 231 -12.26 -13.83 0.78
C ALA A 231 -10.85 -13.60 1.35
N ALA A 232 -9.93 -13.06 0.56
CA ALA A 232 -8.58 -12.71 1.02
C ALA A 232 -8.62 -11.63 2.12
N LEU A 233 -9.43 -10.58 1.94
CA LEU A 233 -9.62 -9.52 2.93
C LEU A 233 -10.18 -10.07 4.26
N LEU A 234 -11.22 -10.90 4.18
CA LEU A 234 -11.82 -11.52 5.37
C LEU A 234 -10.86 -12.48 6.06
N PHE A 235 -10.08 -13.26 5.29
CA PHE A 235 -9.07 -14.17 5.85
C PHE A 235 -7.98 -13.39 6.60
N VAL A 236 -7.41 -12.36 5.98
CA VAL A 236 -6.39 -11.51 6.60
C VAL A 236 -6.97 -10.79 7.82
N GLY A 237 -8.17 -10.21 7.69
CA GLY A 237 -8.85 -9.50 8.76
C GLY A 237 -9.16 -10.41 9.97
N TYR A 238 -9.60 -11.64 9.73
CA TYR A 238 -9.79 -12.63 10.78
C TYR A 238 -8.49 -12.99 11.50
N LYS A 239 -7.40 -13.16 10.76
CA LYS A 239 -6.07 -13.40 11.34
C LYS A 239 -5.61 -12.21 12.20
N LEU A 240 -5.79 -10.96 11.73
CA LEU A 240 -5.47 -9.76 12.49
C LEU A 240 -6.32 -9.65 13.78
N ALA A 241 -7.64 -9.87 13.66
CA ALA A 241 -8.56 -9.84 14.79
C ALA A 241 -8.25 -10.93 15.84
N SER A 242 -7.72 -12.08 15.41
CA SER A 242 -7.37 -13.20 16.31
C SER A 242 -6.08 -12.96 17.12
N PHE A 243 -5.24 -11.98 16.79
CA PHE A 243 -3.99 -11.71 17.51
C PHE A 243 -4.14 -10.55 18.51
N ARG A 244 -4.17 -9.32 18.05
CA ARG A 244 -4.27 -8.09 18.89
C ARG A 244 -5.30 -7.09 18.35
N GLY A 245 -6.00 -7.41 17.27
CA GLY A 245 -6.89 -6.50 16.58
C GLY A 245 -6.24 -5.85 15.36
N LEU A 246 -6.92 -4.84 14.80
CA LEU A 246 -6.42 -4.08 13.66
C LEU A 246 -5.33 -3.10 14.09
N PRO A 247 -4.14 -3.14 13.46
CA PRO A 247 -3.14 -2.11 13.66
C PRO A 247 -3.64 -0.75 13.17
N ASN A 248 -3.34 0.33 13.90
CA ASN A 248 -3.71 1.70 13.52
C ASN A 248 -3.25 2.07 12.11
N VAL A 249 -2.10 1.54 11.69
CA VAL A 249 -1.53 1.78 10.36
C VAL A 249 -2.43 1.25 9.24
N VAL A 250 -3.15 0.15 9.45
CA VAL A 250 -4.08 -0.39 8.42
C VAL A 250 -5.24 0.58 8.20
N VAL A 251 -5.70 1.27 9.25
CA VAL A 251 -6.75 2.30 9.12
C VAL A 251 -6.22 3.52 8.37
N VAL A 252 -5.01 3.98 8.70
CA VAL A 252 -4.35 5.07 7.95
C VAL A 252 -4.21 4.71 6.47
N LEU A 253 -3.79 3.48 6.17
CA LEU A 253 -3.70 2.97 4.80
C LEU A 253 -5.07 2.97 4.10
N SER A 254 -6.13 2.51 4.74
CA SER A 254 -7.47 2.49 4.12
C SER A 254 -7.97 3.90 3.81
N VAL A 255 -7.78 4.85 4.72
CA VAL A 255 -8.14 6.27 4.50
C VAL A 255 -7.34 6.88 3.34
N LEU A 256 -6.04 6.59 3.23
CA LEU A 256 -5.21 7.07 2.13
C LEU A 256 -5.59 6.44 0.79
N THR A 257 -5.98 5.17 0.77
CA THR A 257 -6.41 4.49 -0.46
C THR A 257 -7.79 4.91 -0.91
N ASP A 258 -8.72 5.20 0.01
CA ASP A 258 -10.07 5.67 -0.30
C ASP A 258 -10.08 7.10 -0.88
N GLY A 259 -9.08 7.93 -0.58
CA GLY A 259 -8.87 9.22 -1.25
C GLY A 259 -8.45 9.09 -2.72
N TRP A 260 -7.99 7.93 -3.15
CA TRP A 260 -7.50 7.67 -4.51
C TRP A 260 -8.53 7.76 -5.65
N PRO A 261 -9.81 7.33 -5.50
CA PRO A 261 -10.82 7.48 -6.56
C PRO A 261 -11.08 8.93 -6.95
N VAL A 262 -10.95 9.86 -6.01
CA VAL A 262 -11.12 11.31 -6.23
C VAL A 262 -10.03 11.82 -7.19
N PHE A 263 -8.80 11.35 -7.05
CA PHE A 263 -7.71 11.68 -7.96
C PHE A 263 -7.89 11.08 -9.35
N ARG A 264 -8.37 9.83 -9.45
CA ARG A 264 -8.59 9.15 -10.73
C ARG A 264 -9.63 9.84 -11.60
N THR A 265 -10.69 10.41 -11.03
CA THR A 265 -11.71 11.17 -11.76
C THR A 265 -11.17 12.51 -12.27
N HIS A 266 -10.29 13.16 -11.52
CA HIS A 266 -9.70 14.45 -11.92
C HIS A 266 -8.69 14.29 -13.06
N TYR A 267 -7.82 13.27 -13.00
CA TYR A 267 -6.83 13.00 -14.06
C TYR A 267 -7.42 12.35 -15.31
N GLY A 268 -8.51 11.61 -15.19
CA GLY A 268 -9.28 11.10 -16.34
C GLY A 268 -9.84 12.23 -17.21
N CYS A 269 -10.29 13.31 -16.60
CA CYS A 269 -10.77 14.52 -17.30
C CYS A 269 -9.61 15.27 -17.98
N LEU A 270 -8.43 15.35 -17.36
CA LEU A 270 -7.28 16.03 -17.95
C LEU A 270 -6.69 15.29 -19.16
N ARG A 271 -6.73 13.95 -19.15
CA ARG A 271 -6.26 13.14 -20.29
C ARG A 271 -7.22 13.17 -21.48
N ALA A 272 -8.50 13.39 -21.24
CA ALA A 272 -9.51 13.56 -22.29
C ALA A 272 -9.47 14.97 -22.94
N ALA A 273 -8.82 15.94 -22.32
CA ALA A 273 -8.72 17.31 -22.78
C ALA A 273 -7.47 17.62 -23.63
N HIS A 274 -6.53 16.65 -23.79
CA HIS A 274 -5.41 16.75 -24.71
C HIS A 274 -5.54 15.67 -25.80
N PRO A 275 -5.85 16.08 -27.04
CA PRO A 275 -5.87 15.19 -28.21
C PRO A 275 -4.46 14.71 -28.59
#